data_735a6325d8b4cb700ec3b4f13d227019
#
_entry.id   735a6325d8b4cb700ec3b4f13d227019
#
_cell.length_a   1.000
_cell.length_b   1.000
_cell.length_c   1.000
_cell.angle_alpha   90.00
_cell.angle_beta   90.00
_cell.angle_gamma   90.00
#
_symmetry.space_group_name_H-M   'P 1'
#
loop_
_entity.id
_entity.type
_entity.pdbx_description
1 polymer ?
#
loop_
_entity_poly.entity_id
_entity_poly.type
_entity_poly.pdbx_seq_one_letter_code
_entity_poly.pdbx_strand_id
1 'polypeptide(L)'
;MGFVAWFLMRYLVAGIYTVDQNERAVKTVFGRAERIEGQTILNDPVSDCLRPEERERYCYPRVRVIGPGGPYFKWPWERIHKVSIATQTVNMALDPEDAWANRSGNELEAVTKDKLNTGLTGQIRFRASDRNLYAYLFGVKKPFVHIMGYFVAVLRERIANFAAPKTEAAVPSGVAEVSINDLRKNLRDLNDYMERECRSAEARYGMVLDASLITGIDPPEEVESALAAINTAHNQVSSEISLAQASADQKVVQSKRAVEIETLKAEAEVEPLRAMAAQLAELKRSGPGVLQMYLRNVRLALYTKARNAVLEMKR
;
A
#
# COMPACT_ATOMS: atom_id res chain seq x y z
N MET A 1 -51.36 14.83 -52.60
CA MET A 1 -50.06 14.20 -52.90
C MET A 1 -48.91 14.93 -52.19
N GLY A 2 -48.77 16.25 -52.16
CA GLY A 2 -47.64 16.99 -51.56
C GLY A 2 -47.47 16.80 -50.03
N PHE A 3 -48.57 16.72 -49.29
CA PHE A 3 -48.55 16.49 -47.83
C PHE A 3 -47.98 15.11 -47.47
N VAL A 4 -48.38 14.08 -48.20
CA VAL A 4 -47.91 12.71 -47.97
C VAL A 4 -46.42 12.59 -48.32
N ALA A 5 -45.99 13.19 -49.41
CA ALA A 5 -44.56 13.22 -49.79
C ALA A 5 -43.73 13.98 -48.79
N TRP A 6 -44.21 15.13 -48.27
CA TRP A 6 -43.55 15.91 -47.23
C TRP A 6 -43.45 15.12 -45.91
N PHE A 7 -44.54 14.46 -45.52
CA PHE A 7 -44.57 13.64 -44.31
C PHE A 7 -43.60 12.46 -44.39
N LEU A 8 -43.59 11.74 -45.53
CA LEU A 8 -42.67 10.63 -45.73
C LEU A 8 -41.21 11.13 -45.77
N MET A 9 -40.91 12.25 -46.45
CA MET A 9 -39.57 12.78 -46.47
C MET A 9 -39.07 13.24 -45.09
N ARG A 10 -39.91 13.97 -44.35
CA ARG A 10 -39.64 14.35 -42.94
C ARG A 10 -39.40 13.14 -42.08
N TYR A 11 -40.14 12.08 -42.30
CA TYR A 11 -40.07 10.85 -41.53
C TYR A 11 -38.77 10.07 -41.81
N LEU A 12 -38.39 9.96 -43.08
CA LEU A 12 -37.15 9.33 -43.49
C LEU A 12 -35.92 10.07 -42.91
N VAL A 13 -35.93 11.39 -42.98
CA VAL A 13 -34.83 12.21 -42.43
C VAL A 13 -34.74 12.07 -40.88
N ALA A 14 -35.89 12.04 -40.21
CA ALA A 14 -35.92 11.84 -38.73
C ALA A 14 -35.53 10.44 -38.29
N GLY A 15 -35.56 9.46 -39.21
CA GLY A 15 -35.13 8.07 -38.94
C GLY A 15 -33.62 7.88 -38.96
N ILE A 16 -32.87 8.80 -39.54
CA ILE A 16 -31.42 8.65 -39.63
C ILE A 16 -30.76 9.08 -38.31
N TYR A 17 -29.84 8.27 -37.83
CA TYR A 17 -29.04 8.58 -36.63
C TYR A 17 -27.61 8.07 -36.78
N THR A 18 -26.70 8.66 -36.01
CA THR A 18 -25.31 8.26 -35.90
C THR A 18 -25.00 7.89 -34.44
N VAL A 19 -24.00 7.07 -34.20
CA VAL A 19 -23.50 6.72 -32.90
C VAL A 19 -22.04 7.16 -32.81
N ASP A 20 -21.72 7.95 -31.80
CA ASP A 20 -20.36 8.47 -31.60
C ASP A 20 -19.41 7.39 -31.15
N GLN A 21 -18.08 7.63 -31.24
CA GLN A 21 -17.06 6.64 -30.87
C GLN A 21 -17.14 6.24 -29.40
N ASN A 22 -17.49 7.20 -28.54
CA ASN A 22 -17.61 7.02 -27.10
C ASN A 22 -19.00 6.57 -26.66
N GLU A 23 -19.88 6.26 -27.61
CA GLU A 23 -21.26 5.83 -27.35
C GLU A 23 -21.51 4.42 -27.85
N ARG A 24 -22.46 3.78 -27.21
CA ARG A 24 -23.09 2.55 -27.69
C ARG A 24 -24.60 2.77 -27.71
N ALA A 25 -25.24 2.15 -28.66
CA ALA A 25 -26.69 2.28 -28.79
C ALA A 25 -27.38 0.92 -28.66
N VAL A 26 -28.52 0.92 -27.98
CA VAL A 26 -29.41 -0.22 -27.87
C VAL A 26 -30.74 0.16 -28.49
N LYS A 27 -31.22 -0.70 -29.38
CA LYS A 27 -32.48 -0.51 -30.05
C LYS A 27 -33.62 -1.19 -29.29
N THR A 28 -34.73 -0.49 -29.14
CA THR A 28 -35.97 -1.05 -28.61
C THR A 28 -37.07 -0.96 -29.64
N VAL A 29 -37.85 -2.04 -29.81
CA VAL A 29 -39.00 -2.13 -30.70
C VAL A 29 -40.25 -2.25 -29.86
N PHE A 30 -41.18 -1.29 -29.96
CA PHE A 30 -42.36 -1.21 -29.10
C PHE A 30 -42.06 -1.36 -27.60
N GLY A 31 -40.92 -0.78 -27.15
CA GLY A 31 -40.48 -0.84 -25.75
C GLY A 31 -39.70 -2.09 -25.36
N ARG A 32 -39.59 -3.10 -26.23
CA ARG A 32 -38.81 -4.31 -25.99
C ARG A 32 -37.42 -4.17 -26.55
N ALA A 33 -36.39 -4.34 -25.75
CA ALA A 33 -35.00 -4.36 -26.22
C ALA A 33 -34.74 -5.52 -27.17
N GLU A 34 -33.98 -5.28 -28.23
CA GLU A 34 -33.55 -6.33 -29.16
C GLU A 34 -32.53 -7.22 -28.47
N ARG A 35 -32.95 -8.47 -28.18
CA ARG A 35 -32.12 -9.44 -27.44
C ARG A 35 -31.46 -10.41 -28.40
N ILE A 36 -30.31 -10.93 -27.98
CA ILE A 36 -29.69 -12.06 -28.70
C ILE A 36 -30.25 -13.32 -28.08
N GLU A 37 -30.95 -14.13 -28.94
CA GLU A 37 -31.63 -15.32 -28.50
C GLU A 37 -30.64 -16.33 -27.85
N GLY A 38 -31.06 -16.90 -26.72
CA GLY A 38 -30.27 -17.91 -25.99
C GLY A 38 -29.02 -17.42 -25.27
N GLN A 39 -28.71 -16.13 -25.34
CA GLN A 39 -27.55 -15.58 -24.62
C GLN A 39 -28.00 -14.76 -23.41
N THR A 40 -27.45 -15.15 -22.26
CA THR A 40 -27.57 -14.41 -20.99
C THR A 40 -26.20 -14.02 -20.49
N ILE A 41 -26.16 -13.10 -19.57
CA ILE A 41 -24.92 -12.66 -18.91
C ILE A 41 -24.23 -13.79 -18.14
N LEU A 42 -24.97 -14.83 -17.77
CA LEU A 42 -24.42 -16.00 -17.07
C LEU A 42 -23.38 -16.76 -17.91
N ASN A 43 -23.41 -16.60 -19.22
CA ASN A 43 -22.45 -17.22 -20.14
C ASN A 43 -21.15 -16.39 -20.29
N ASP A 44 -21.12 -15.19 -19.71
CA ASP A 44 -19.94 -14.32 -19.72
C ASP A 44 -19.15 -14.43 -18.41
N PRO A 45 -17.82 -14.26 -18.44
CA PRO A 45 -16.97 -14.29 -17.23
C PRO A 45 -17.32 -13.18 -16.22
N VAL A 46 -18.10 -12.18 -16.62
CA VAL A 46 -18.64 -11.14 -15.75
C VAL A 46 -19.51 -11.72 -14.63
N SER A 47 -20.18 -12.84 -14.87
CA SER A 47 -21.05 -13.51 -13.89
C SER A 47 -20.27 -14.28 -12.81
N ASP A 48 -18.98 -14.55 -13.02
CA ASP A 48 -18.17 -15.32 -12.07
C ASP A 48 -17.95 -14.57 -10.76
N CYS A 49 -18.07 -13.24 -10.80
CA CYS A 49 -17.99 -12.37 -9.62
C CYS A 49 -19.27 -12.37 -8.77
N LEU A 50 -20.37 -12.99 -9.25
CA LEU A 50 -21.63 -13.06 -8.51
C LEU A 50 -21.66 -14.26 -7.58
N ARG A 51 -22.25 -14.07 -6.41
CA ARG A 51 -22.58 -15.17 -5.49
C ARG A 51 -23.60 -16.11 -6.14
N PRO A 52 -23.57 -17.43 -5.87
CA PRO A 52 -24.47 -18.38 -6.49
C PRO A 52 -25.96 -18.03 -6.30
N GLU A 53 -26.32 -17.45 -5.15
CA GLU A 53 -27.69 -17.00 -4.84
C GLU A 53 -28.12 -15.77 -5.68
N GLU A 54 -27.17 -14.98 -6.13
CA GLU A 54 -27.42 -13.76 -6.90
C GLU A 54 -27.52 -14.02 -8.40
N ARG A 55 -27.01 -15.15 -8.88
CA ARG A 55 -26.99 -15.48 -10.30
C ARG A 55 -28.39 -15.58 -10.90
N GLU A 56 -29.37 -16.09 -10.13
CA GLU A 56 -30.74 -16.13 -10.58
C GLU A 56 -31.38 -14.75 -10.69
N ARG A 57 -31.07 -13.88 -9.72
CA ARG A 57 -31.63 -12.52 -9.65
C ARG A 57 -31.10 -11.62 -10.76
N TYR A 58 -29.79 -11.71 -11.08
CA TYR A 58 -29.11 -10.86 -12.05
C TYR A 58 -28.86 -11.55 -13.40
N CYS A 59 -29.71 -12.54 -13.74
CA CYS A 59 -29.71 -13.20 -15.05
C CYS A 59 -30.30 -12.30 -16.14
N TYR A 60 -29.53 -11.29 -16.56
CA TYR A 60 -30.00 -10.39 -17.61
C TYR A 60 -29.77 -10.98 -19.02
N PRO A 61 -30.70 -10.75 -19.96
CA PRO A 61 -30.50 -11.16 -21.34
C PRO A 61 -29.47 -10.25 -22.02
N ARG A 62 -28.68 -10.81 -22.91
CA ARG A 62 -27.75 -10.05 -23.72
C ARG A 62 -28.50 -9.29 -24.81
N VAL A 63 -28.22 -7.98 -24.95
CA VAL A 63 -28.83 -7.12 -25.96
C VAL A 63 -27.90 -6.96 -27.16
N ARG A 64 -28.49 -6.72 -28.32
CA ARG A 64 -27.74 -6.38 -29.50
C ARG A 64 -27.28 -4.93 -29.41
N VAL A 65 -25.95 -4.74 -29.29
CA VAL A 65 -25.32 -3.44 -29.17
C VAL A 65 -24.96 -2.93 -30.56
N ILE A 66 -25.33 -1.70 -30.84
CA ILE A 66 -24.97 -0.99 -32.08
C ILE A 66 -23.68 -0.21 -31.78
N GLY A 67 -22.63 -0.54 -32.53
CA GLY A 67 -21.31 0.12 -32.42
C GLY A 67 -21.30 1.54 -32.98
N PRO A 68 -20.17 2.25 -32.82
CA PRO A 68 -19.98 3.59 -33.35
C PRO A 68 -19.99 3.57 -34.88
N GLY A 69 -20.52 4.64 -35.46
CA GLY A 69 -20.61 4.81 -36.91
C GLY A 69 -21.98 5.31 -37.35
N GLY A 70 -22.31 5.05 -38.59
CA GLY A 70 -23.56 5.46 -39.22
C GLY A 70 -23.33 5.91 -40.67
N PRO A 71 -24.36 6.37 -41.35
CA PRO A 71 -25.73 6.57 -40.86
C PRO A 71 -26.52 5.26 -40.66
N TYR A 72 -27.19 5.15 -39.53
CA TYR A 72 -28.14 4.07 -39.25
C TYR A 72 -29.56 4.58 -39.41
N PHE A 73 -30.49 3.65 -39.65
CA PHE A 73 -31.90 3.99 -39.81
C PHE A 73 -32.74 3.33 -38.72
N LYS A 74 -33.71 4.08 -38.15
CA LYS A 74 -34.72 3.60 -37.22
C LYS A 74 -36.12 3.80 -37.74
N TRP A 75 -37.00 2.84 -37.51
CA TRP A 75 -38.42 2.94 -37.80
C TRP A 75 -39.15 3.75 -36.71
N PRO A 76 -40.40 4.22 -36.97
CA PRO A 76 -41.18 5.04 -36.04
C PRO A 76 -41.47 4.37 -34.69
N TRP A 77 -41.61 3.06 -34.71
CA TRP A 77 -41.86 2.26 -33.54
C TRP A 77 -40.58 1.82 -32.81
N GLU A 78 -39.42 2.19 -33.35
CA GLU A 78 -38.13 1.93 -32.78
C GLU A 78 -37.64 3.13 -31.98
N ARG A 79 -37.06 2.89 -30.82
CA ARG A 79 -36.34 3.89 -30.02
C ARG A 79 -34.90 3.47 -29.87
N ILE A 80 -34.03 4.44 -29.93
CA ILE A 80 -32.59 4.24 -29.75
C ILE A 80 -32.18 4.86 -28.44
N HIS A 81 -31.59 4.03 -27.57
CA HIS A 81 -31.01 4.44 -26.31
C HIS A 81 -29.50 4.51 -26.47
N LYS A 82 -28.94 5.71 -26.48
CA LYS A 82 -27.50 5.94 -26.53
C LYS A 82 -26.93 6.02 -25.13
N VAL A 83 -25.83 5.35 -24.89
CA VAL A 83 -25.12 5.33 -23.61
C VAL A 83 -23.66 5.65 -23.86
N SER A 84 -23.13 6.61 -23.11
CA SER A 84 -21.71 6.89 -23.13
C SER A 84 -20.95 5.80 -22.37
N ILE A 85 -19.93 5.22 -23.03
CA ILE A 85 -18.99 4.26 -22.44
C ILE A 85 -17.69 4.93 -22.00
N ALA A 86 -17.58 6.24 -22.17
CA ALA A 86 -16.42 7.00 -21.71
C ALA A 86 -16.30 6.91 -20.18
N THR A 87 -15.09 6.77 -19.70
CA THR A 87 -14.80 6.79 -18.27
C THR A 87 -15.14 8.16 -17.70
N GLN A 88 -15.94 8.16 -16.66
CA GLN A 88 -16.34 9.34 -15.91
C GLN A 88 -15.67 9.31 -14.54
N THR A 89 -15.27 10.48 -14.05
CA THR A 89 -14.68 10.64 -12.73
C THR A 89 -15.63 11.43 -11.86
N VAL A 90 -15.90 10.92 -10.67
CA VAL A 90 -16.79 11.55 -9.68
C VAL A 90 -16.12 11.52 -8.31
N ASN A 91 -16.36 12.57 -7.53
CA ASN A 91 -15.92 12.63 -6.15
C ASN A 91 -16.69 11.58 -5.30
N MET A 92 -16.00 10.91 -4.38
CA MET A 92 -16.60 9.91 -3.48
C MET A 92 -17.69 10.48 -2.58
N ALA A 93 -17.60 11.74 -2.23
CA ALA A 93 -18.55 12.43 -1.36
C ALA A 93 -19.84 12.87 -2.08
N LEU A 94 -19.93 12.70 -3.41
CA LEU A 94 -21.12 13.07 -4.15
C LEU A 94 -22.30 12.17 -3.79
N ASP A 95 -23.36 12.78 -3.25
CA ASP A 95 -24.64 12.11 -3.15
C ASP A 95 -25.44 12.38 -4.45
N PRO A 96 -25.69 11.34 -5.25
CA PRO A 96 -26.38 11.48 -6.53
C PRO A 96 -27.89 11.73 -6.38
N GLU A 97 -28.46 11.53 -5.19
CA GLU A 97 -29.89 11.81 -4.90
C GLU A 97 -30.08 13.25 -4.37
N ASP A 98 -29.14 13.74 -3.58
CA ASP A 98 -29.18 15.07 -3.03
C ASP A 98 -27.89 15.83 -3.34
N ALA A 99 -27.88 16.56 -4.46
CA ALA A 99 -26.73 17.37 -4.89
C ALA A 99 -26.38 18.50 -3.89
N TRP A 100 -27.22 18.74 -2.86
CA TRP A 100 -27.00 19.75 -1.84
C TRP A 100 -26.45 19.17 -0.54
N ALA A 101 -26.58 17.87 -0.30
CA ALA A 101 -26.16 17.21 0.94
C ALA A 101 -24.67 17.41 1.27
N ASN A 102 -23.80 17.49 0.25
CA ASN A 102 -22.35 17.64 0.42
C ASN A 102 -21.83 18.99 -0.10
N ARG A 103 -22.61 20.05 0.04
CA ARG A 103 -22.26 21.37 -0.50
C ARG A 103 -21.03 21.99 0.17
N SER A 104 -20.70 21.60 1.38
CA SER A 104 -19.59 22.13 2.18
C SER A 104 -18.36 21.23 2.25
N GLY A 105 -18.45 19.98 1.82
CA GLY A 105 -17.36 19.03 1.97
C GLY A 105 -17.22 18.06 0.80
N ASN A 106 -15.99 17.90 0.36
CA ASN A 106 -15.60 16.85 -0.57
C ASN A 106 -15.22 15.55 0.16
N GLU A 107 -15.72 15.38 1.39
CA GLU A 107 -15.30 14.31 2.30
C GLU A 107 -16.43 13.35 2.57
N LEU A 108 -16.13 12.08 2.49
CA LEU A 108 -17.01 11.00 2.89
C LEU A 108 -16.69 10.60 4.32
N GLU A 109 -17.65 10.75 5.23
CA GLU A 109 -17.47 10.35 6.62
C GLU A 109 -17.51 8.82 6.79
N ALA A 110 -16.52 8.30 7.52
CA ALA A 110 -16.45 6.90 7.94
C ALA A 110 -15.92 6.78 9.36
N VAL A 111 -16.28 5.68 10.04
CA VAL A 111 -15.83 5.39 11.40
C VAL A 111 -14.78 4.29 11.35
N THR A 112 -13.62 4.53 11.96
CA THR A 112 -12.55 3.53 12.06
C THR A 112 -12.84 2.50 13.16
N LYS A 113 -12.02 1.45 13.21
CA LYS A 113 -12.06 0.43 14.27
C LYS A 113 -11.95 1.03 15.67
N ASP A 114 -11.19 2.10 15.82
CA ASP A 114 -10.99 2.80 17.09
C ASP A 114 -12.14 3.76 17.44
N LYS A 115 -13.25 3.69 16.70
CA LYS A 115 -14.43 4.55 16.84
C LYS A 115 -14.15 6.05 16.60
N LEU A 116 -13.13 6.35 15.81
CA LEU A 116 -12.84 7.71 15.39
C LEU A 116 -13.55 8.00 14.07
N ASN A 117 -14.26 9.13 14.02
CA ASN A 117 -14.81 9.66 12.77
C ASN A 117 -13.66 10.18 11.91
N THR A 118 -13.68 9.84 10.63
CA THR A 118 -12.68 10.27 9.67
C THR A 118 -13.34 10.75 8.40
N GLY A 119 -12.82 11.82 7.84
CA GLY A 119 -13.13 12.29 6.50
C GLY A 119 -12.29 11.54 5.47
N LEU A 120 -12.93 11.06 4.42
CA LEU A 120 -12.29 10.40 3.30
C LEU A 120 -12.35 11.28 2.08
N THR A 121 -11.21 11.55 1.48
CA THR A 121 -11.11 12.28 0.23
C THR A 121 -10.69 11.35 -0.90
N GLY A 122 -11.34 11.47 -2.05
CA GLY A 122 -11.00 10.64 -3.17
C GLY A 122 -11.94 10.76 -4.35
N GLN A 123 -11.62 10.05 -5.41
CA GLN A 123 -12.35 10.01 -6.66
C GLN A 123 -12.61 8.59 -7.10
N ILE A 124 -13.75 8.38 -7.74
CA ILE A 124 -14.13 7.12 -8.33
C ILE A 124 -14.19 7.30 -9.85
N ARG A 125 -13.58 6.38 -10.58
CA ARG A 125 -13.69 6.30 -12.03
C ARG A 125 -14.57 5.13 -12.41
N PHE A 126 -15.58 5.41 -13.20
CA PHE A 126 -16.52 4.39 -13.66
C PHE A 126 -16.92 4.62 -15.11
N ARG A 127 -17.42 3.57 -15.72
CA ARG A 127 -17.99 3.59 -17.08
C ARG A 127 -19.12 2.60 -17.22
N ALA A 128 -19.99 2.78 -18.19
CA ALA A 128 -20.97 1.78 -18.55
C ALA A 128 -20.29 0.57 -19.22
N SER A 129 -20.74 -0.65 -18.88
CA SER A 129 -20.21 -1.88 -19.46
C SER A 129 -20.83 -2.15 -20.82
N ASP A 130 -20.01 -2.35 -21.84
CA ASP A 130 -20.46 -2.80 -23.18
C ASP A 130 -21.12 -4.18 -23.14
N ARG A 131 -20.75 -5.02 -22.16
CA ARG A 131 -21.22 -6.40 -22.06
C ARG A 131 -22.61 -6.51 -21.43
N ASN A 132 -22.94 -5.60 -20.50
CA ASN A 132 -24.19 -5.63 -19.73
C ASN A 132 -24.98 -4.32 -19.84
N LEU A 133 -25.19 -3.82 -21.05
CA LEU A 133 -26.00 -2.61 -21.28
C LEU A 133 -27.49 -2.81 -20.93
N TYR A 134 -27.96 -4.06 -20.86
CA TYR A 134 -29.34 -4.33 -20.44
C TYR A 134 -29.56 -3.94 -18.98
N ALA A 135 -28.66 -4.35 -18.10
CA ALA A 135 -28.76 -4.00 -16.67
C ALA A 135 -28.69 -2.48 -16.47
N TYR A 136 -27.79 -1.82 -17.19
CA TYR A 136 -27.62 -0.38 -17.13
C TYR A 136 -28.87 0.41 -17.54
N LEU A 137 -29.51 0.01 -18.65
CA LEU A 137 -30.63 0.76 -19.23
C LEU A 137 -31.99 0.35 -18.67
N PHE A 138 -32.16 -0.94 -18.38
CA PHE A 138 -33.48 -1.52 -18.09
C PHE A 138 -33.54 -2.33 -16.80
N GLY A 139 -32.38 -2.73 -16.25
CA GLY A 139 -32.34 -3.56 -15.06
C GLY A 139 -32.60 -2.78 -13.78
N VAL A 140 -32.02 -1.59 -13.69
CA VAL A 140 -32.09 -0.76 -12.48
C VAL A 140 -32.36 0.70 -12.86
N LYS A 141 -33.23 1.35 -12.07
CA LYS A 141 -33.47 2.78 -12.22
C LYS A 141 -32.35 3.55 -11.55
N LYS A 142 -31.64 4.44 -12.26
CA LYS A 142 -30.47 5.19 -11.77
C LYS A 142 -29.34 4.26 -11.29
N PRO A 143 -28.68 3.49 -12.17
CA PRO A 143 -27.61 2.56 -11.78
C PRO A 143 -26.45 3.22 -11.05
N PHE A 144 -26.18 4.50 -11.34
CA PHE A 144 -25.14 5.27 -10.68
C PHE A 144 -25.37 5.42 -9.16
N VAL A 145 -26.62 5.67 -8.73
CA VAL A 145 -26.98 5.78 -7.31
C VAL A 145 -26.70 4.46 -6.58
N HIS A 146 -27.07 3.35 -7.21
CA HIS A 146 -26.89 2.03 -6.59
C HIS A 146 -25.41 1.64 -6.48
N ILE A 147 -24.60 1.96 -7.47
CA ILE A 147 -23.15 1.68 -7.41
C ILE A 147 -22.46 2.55 -6.36
N MET A 148 -22.82 3.82 -6.26
CA MET A 148 -22.28 4.71 -5.23
C MET A 148 -22.66 4.23 -3.83
N GLY A 149 -23.92 3.89 -3.60
CA GLY A 149 -24.37 3.34 -2.32
C GLY A 149 -23.65 2.04 -1.95
N TYR A 150 -23.47 1.14 -2.92
CA TYR A 150 -22.71 -0.10 -2.71
C TYR A 150 -21.24 0.19 -2.38
N PHE A 151 -20.61 1.08 -3.14
CA PHE A 151 -19.23 1.48 -2.94
C PHE A 151 -19.01 2.07 -1.52
N VAL A 152 -19.87 3.01 -1.13
CA VAL A 152 -19.82 3.65 0.20
C VAL A 152 -20.02 2.63 1.33
N ALA A 153 -20.96 1.69 1.16
CA ALA A 153 -21.20 0.65 2.15
C ALA A 153 -19.98 -0.27 2.35
N VAL A 154 -19.41 -0.77 1.23
CA VAL A 154 -18.22 -1.63 1.26
C VAL A 154 -17.01 -0.89 1.84
N LEU A 155 -16.84 0.39 1.48
CA LEU A 155 -15.74 1.20 1.97
C LEU A 155 -15.84 1.43 3.49
N ARG A 156 -17.02 1.79 3.99
CA ARG A 156 -17.26 1.96 5.44
C ARG A 156 -17.04 0.66 6.21
N GLU A 157 -17.52 -0.46 5.67
CA GLU A 157 -17.30 -1.77 6.27
C GLU A 157 -15.81 -2.11 6.34
N ARG A 158 -15.06 -1.87 5.26
CA ARG A 158 -13.63 -2.14 5.22
C ARG A 158 -12.85 -1.29 6.21
N ILE A 159 -13.16 0.00 6.31
CA ILE A 159 -12.51 0.93 7.25
C ILE A 159 -12.80 0.56 8.70
N ALA A 160 -14.06 0.22 9.01
CA ALA A 160 -14.45 -0.19 10.36
C ALA A 160 -13.78 -1.49 10.82
N ASN A 161 -13.44 -2.38 9.89
CA ASN A 161 -12.83 -3.69 10.17
C ASN A 161 -11.34 -3.75 9.78
N PHE A 162 -10.74 -2.63 9.39
CA PHE A 162 -9.35 -2.64 8.92
C PHE A 162 -8.40 -3.04 10.04
N ALA A 163 -7.57 -4.05 9.75
CA ALA A 163 -6.43 -4.44 10.55
C ALA A 163 -5.22 -4.51 9.63
N ALA A 164 -4.16 -3.76 9.95
CA ALA A 164 -2.93 -3.82 9.19
C ALA A 164 -2.35 -5.23 9.17
N PRO A 165 -1.79 -5.71 8.06
CA PRO A 165 -1.07 -6.97 8.03
C PRO A 165 0.12 -6.86 8.99
N LYS A 166 0.19 -7.74 9.99
CA LYS A 166 1.31 -7.79 10.92
C LYS A 166 2.55 -8.21 10.16
N THR A 167 3.46 -7.29 9.93
CA THR A 167 4.78 -7.60 9.41
C THR A 167 5.58 -8.21 10.56
N GLU A 168 6.04 -9.45 10.42
CA GLU A 168 6.80 -10.21 11.43
C GLU A 168 8.08 -9.51 11.91
N ALA A 169 8.50 -8.44 11.26
CA ALA A 169 9.68 -7.64 11.60
C ALA A 169 9.40 -6.44 12.53
N ALA A 170 8.16 -6.22 12.95
CA ALA A 170 7.86 -5.14 13.89
C ALA A 170 8.33 -5.55 15.29
N VAL A 171 9.34 -4.86 15.80
CA VAL A 171 9.73 -4.87 17.22
C VAL A 171 8.45 -4.74 18.04
N PRO A 172 8.24 -5.55 19.10
CA PRO A 172 7.08 -5.43 19.96
C PRO A 172 7.18 -4.13 20.78
N SER A 173 6.97 -3.02 20.09
CA SER A 173 6.68 -1.75 20.74
C SER A 173 5.26 -1.89 21.28
N GLY A 174 5.13 -2.02 22.59
CA GLY A 174 3.85 -2.25 23.28
C GLY A 174 2.85 -1.09 23.20
N VAL A 175 2.97 -0.25 22.19
CA VAL A 175 2.05 0.84 21.88
C VAL A 175 1.17 0.34 20.74
N ALA A 176 -0.12 0.17 20.99
CA ALA A 176 -1.12 -0.12 19.97
C ALA A 176 -1.07 1.01 18.94
N GLU A 177 -0.65 0.69 17.71
CA GLU A 177 -0.64 1.64 16.62
C GLU A 177 -2.08 2.03 16.30
N VAL A 178 -2.35 3.33 16.19
CA VAL A 178 -3.71 3.83 15.95
C VAL A 178 -4.13 3.45 14.54
N SER A 179 -5.29 2.83 14.39
CA SER A 179 -5.83 2.29 13.14
C SER A 179 -5.83 3.30 11.97
N ILE A 180 -5.98 4.58 12.25
CA ILE A 180 -5.93 5.68 11.26
C ILE A 180 -4.55 5.79 10.59
N ASN A 181 -3.46 5.66 11.34
CA ASN A 181 -2.11 5.70 10.77
C ASN A 181 -1.85 4.50 9.88
N ASP A 182 -2.36 3.35 10.27
CA ASP A 182 -2.27 2.12 9.48
C ASP A 182 -3.05 2.23 8.18
N LEU A 183 -4.25 2.82 8.23
CA LEU A 183 -5.05 3.10 7.03
C LEU A 183 -4.33 4.05 6.07
N ARG A 184 -3.74 5.13 6.58
CA ARG A 184 -2.97 6.09 5.77
C ARG A 184 -1.76 5.45 5.09
N LYS A 185 -1.06 4.54 5.77
CA LYS A 185 0.07 3.80 5.20
C LYS A 185 -0.36 2.78 4.13
N ASN A 186 -1.57 2.24 4.24
CA ASN A 186 -2.06 1.15 3.41
C ASN A 186 -3.19 1.57 2.45
N LEU A 187 -3.21 2.83 2.00
CA LEU A 187 -4.21 3.33 1.03
C LEU A 187 -4.26 2.53 -0.26
N ARG A 188 -3.12 2.01 -0.70
CA ARG A 188 -3.04 1.16 -1.89
C ARG A 188 -3.83 -0.13 -1.71
N ASP A 189 -3.65 -0.81 -0.58
CA ASP A 189 -4.37 -2.06 -0.29
C ASP A 189 -5.87 -1.82 -0.18
N LEU A 190 -6.26 -0.65 0.34
CA LEU A 190 -7.66 -0.24 0.41
C LEU A 190 -8.24 -0.03 -1.00
N ASN A 191 -7.54 0.66 -1.88
CA ASN A 191 -7.96 0.86 -3.27
C ASN A 191 -8.05 -0.47 -4.03
N ASP A 192 -7.05 -1.35 -3.90
CA ASP A 192 -7.02 -2.67 -4.54
C ASP A 192 -8.16 -3.58 -4.01
N TYR A 193 -8.50 -3.46 -2.74
CA TYR A 193 -9.65 -4.17 -2.15
C TYR A 193 -10.96 -3.67 -2.73
N MET A 194 -11.16 -2.34 -2.79
CA MET A 194 -12.36 -1.73 -3.34
C MET A 194 -12.58 -2.10 -4.81
N GLU A 195 -11.51 -2.12 -5.60
CA GLU A 195 -11.57 -2.53 -7.00
C GLU A 195 -12.03 -3.99 -7.14
N ARG A 196 -11.52 -4.89 -6.30
CA ARG A 196 -11.91 -6.31 -6.32
C ARG A 196 -13.37 -6.54 -5.93
N GLU A 197 -13.82 -5.94 -4.84
CA GLU A 197 -15.19 -6.09 -4.35
C GLU A 197 -16.20 -5.47 -5.30
N CYS A 198 -15.89 -4.34 -5.91
CA CYS A 198 -16.78 -3.66 -6.82
C CYS A 198 -16.87 -4.28 -8.23
N ARG A 199 -16.06 -5.30 -8.55
CA ARG A 199 -16.17 -6.03 -9.83
C ARG A 199 -17.55 -6.64 -10.05
N SER A 200 -18.23 -7.06 -8.98
CA SER A 200 -19.59 -7.57 -9.06
C SER A 200 -20.61 -6.53 -9.54
N ALA A 201 -20.29 -5.24 -9.49
CA ALA A 201 -21.15 -4.15 -9.96
C ALA A 201 -21.42 -4.21 -11.48
N GLU A 202 -20.49 -4.75 -12.27
CA GLU A 202 -20.69 -4.96 -13.70
C GLU A 202 -21.85 -5.91 -14.00
N ALA A 203 -21.90 -7.02 -13.29
CA ALA A 203 -22.98 -7.99 -13.46
C ALA A 203 -24.32 -7.49 -12.92
N ARG A 204 -24.30 -6.78 -11.78
CA ARG A 204 -25.54 -6.31 -11.10
C ARG A 204 -26.16 -5.10 -11.76
N TYR A 205 -25.34 -4.10 -12.11
CA TYR A 205 -25.79 -2.76 -12.51
C TYR A 205 -25.37 -2.37 -13.93
N GLY A 206 -24.55 -3.18 -14.61
CA GLY A 206 -24.01 -2.88 -15.92
C GLY A 206 -23.01 -1.73 -15.92
N MET A 207 -22.33 -1.49 -14.79
CA MET A 207 -21.30 -0.47 -14.64
C MET A 207 -19.98 -1.08 -14.15
N VAL A 208 -18.90 -0.69 -14.78
CA VAL A 208 -17.54 -1.07 -14.40
C VAL A 208 -16.94 0.04 -13.56
N LEU A 209 -16.39 -0.32 -12.42
CA LEU A 209 -15.51 0.55 -11.65
C LEU A 209 -14.08 0.38 -12.21
N ASP A 210 -13.59 1.40 -12.89
CA ASP A 210 -12.25 1.36 -13.49
C ASP A 210 -11.16 1.56 -12.44
N ALA A 211 -11.38 2.45 -11.47
CA ALA A 211 -10.45 2.68 -10.37
C ALA A 211 -11.13 3.36 -9.20
N SER A 212 -10.69 2.99 -8.00
CA SER A 212 -10.91 3.70 -6.75
C SER A 212 -9.65 4.46 -6.39
N LEU A 213 -9.73 5.77 -6.25
CA LEU A 213 -8.61 6.66 -5.95
C LEU A 213 -8.87 7.38 -4.62
N ILE A 214 -8.76 6.64 -3.53
CA ILE A 214 -8.76 7.23 -2.18
C ILE A 214 -7.41 7.90 -1.98
N THR A 215 -7.41 9.22 -1.78
CA THR A 215 -6.21 10.04 -1.73
C THR A 215 -5.85 10.47 -0.32
N GLY A 216 -6.83 10.61 0.57
CA GLY A 216 -6.62 11.05 1.93
C GLY A 216 -7.61 10.44 2.90
N ILE A 217 -7.18 10.36 4.16
CA ILE A 217 -8.00 9.99 5.31
C ILE A 217 -7.67 11.00 6.39
N ASP A 218 -8.59 11.90 6.67
CA ASP A 218 -8.37 13.01 7.57
C ASP A 218 -9.23 12.87 8.82
N PRO A 219 -8.62 12.78 10.01
CA PRO A 219 -9.36 12.78 11.26
C PRO A 219 -9.87 14.20 11.57
N PRO A 220 -10.84 14.36 12.47
CA PRO A 220 -11.23 15.66 12.97
C PRO A 220 -10.04 16.44 13.54
N GLU A 221 -10.04 17.75 13.39
CA GLU A 221 -8.93 18.63 13.78
C GLU A 221 -8.50 18.47 15.25
N GLU A 222 -9.46 18.18 16.14
CA GLU A 222 -9.22 17.91 17.56
C GLU A 222 -8.38 16.64 17.78
N VAL A 223 -8.56 15.62 16.92
CA VAL A 223 -7.85 14.34 17.01
C VAL A 223 -6.51 14.42 16.33
N GLU A 224 -6.36 15.23 15.28
CA GLU A 224 -5.13 15.37 14.51
C GLU A 224 -3.96 15.86 15.38
N SER A 225 -4.20 16.84 16.22
CA SER A 225 -3.18 17.36 17.15
C SER A 225 -2.72 16.30 18.16
N ALA A 226 -3.64 15.48 18.68
CA ALA A 226 -3.31 14.37 19.57
C ALA A 226 -2.53 13.27 18.87
N LEU A 227 -2.91 12.92 17.63
CA LEU A 227 -2.19 11.96 16.81
C LEU A 227 -0.78 12.43 16.46
N ALA A 228 -0.61 13.71 16.15
CA ALA A 228 0.70 14.31 15.91
C ALA A 228 1.59 14.24 17.16
N ALA A 229 1.04 14.50 18.35
CA ALA A 229 1.76 14.35 19.61
C ALA A 229 2.17 12.89 19.88
N ILE A 230 1.29 11.92 19.65
CA ILE A 230 1.58 10.48 19.78
C ILE A 230 2.70 10.07 18.81
N ASN A 231 2.61 10.48 17.55
CA ASN A 231 3.62 10.16 16.54
C ASN A 231 4.99 10.77 16.90
N THR A 232 4.99 12.00 17.42
CA THR A 232 6.21 12.67 17.89
C THR A 232 6.83 11.92 19.06
N ALA A 233 6.03 11.53 20.06
CA ALA A 233 6.50 10.76 21.20
C ALA A 233 7.05 9.39 20.77
N HIS A 234 6.35 8.71 19.87
CA HIS A 234 6.81 7.42 19.33
C HIS A 234 8.16 7.54 18.59
N ASN A 235 8.31 8.57 17.76
CA ASN A 235 9.56 8.83 17.05
C ASN A 235 10.69 9.17 18.02
N GLN A 236 10.41 9.92 19.09
CA GLN A 236 11.37 10.24 20.12
C GLN A 236 11.83 8.98 20.86
N VAL A 237 10.91 8.13 21.32
CA VAL A 237 11.23 6.86 21.98
C VAL A 237 12.05 5.94 21.05
N SER A 238 11.68 5.82 19.78
CA SER A 238 12.42 5.04 18.80
C SER A 238 13.85 5.56 18.61
N SER A 239 14.01 6.89 18.57
CA SER A 239 15.32 7.55 18.50
C SER A 239 16.16 7.28 19.76
N GLU A 240 15.55 7.38 20.95
CA GLU A 240 16.23 7.10 22.23
C GLU A 240 16.68 5.65 22.33
N ILE A 241 15.84 4.69 21.92
CA ILE A 241 16.20 3.27 21.86
C ILE A 241 17.39 3.06 20.92
N SER A 242 17.37 3.66 19.73
CA SER A 242 18.43 3.55 18.75
C SER A 242 19.75 4.14 19.26
N LEU A 243 19.70 5.28 19.94
CA LEU A 243 20.87 5.92 20.57
C LEU A 243 21.41 5.07 21.73
N ALA A 244 20.53 4.52 22.56
CA ALA A 244 20.93 3.63 23.66
C ALA A 244 21.60 2.37 23.13
N GLN A 245 21.07 1.79 22.07
CA GLN A 245 21.61 0.61 21.42
C GLN A 245 22.98 0.89 20.79
N ALA A 246 23.11 2.01 20.05
CA ALA A 246 24.39 2.43 19.51
C ALA A 246 25.45 2.71 20.60
N SER A 247 25.06 3.31 21.73
CA SER A 247 25.95 3.54 22.88
C SER A 247 26.38 2.25 23.55
N ALA A 248 25.49 1.27 23.65
CA ALA A 248 25.80 -0.06 24.18
C ALA A 248 26.80 -0.79 23.28
N ASP A 249 26.54 -0.81 21.97
CA ASP A 249 27.44 -1.42 20.99
C ASP A 249 28.82 -0.75 20.98
N GLN A 250 28.85 0.57 21.07
CA GLN A 250 30.10 1.31 21.20
C GLN A 250 30.91 0.91 22.45
N LYS A 251 30.25 0.77 23.60
CA LYS A 251 30.89 0.31 24.85
C LYS A 251 31.42 -1.12 24.72
N VAL A 252 30.65 -2.01 24.08
CA VAL A 252 31.10 -3.39 23.83
C VAL A 252 32.35 -3.41 22.95
N VAL A 253 32.38 -2.62 21.87
CA VAL A 253 33.53 -2.52 20.98
C VAL A 253 34.74 -1.92 21.72
N GLN A 254 34.51 -0.86 22.48
CA GLN A 254 35.59 -0.24 23.30
C GLN A 254 36.16 -1.23 24.34
N SER A 255 35.29 -1.98 25.03
CA SER A 255 35.71 -3.01 25.98
C SER A 255 36.56 -4.10 25.31
N LYS A 256 36.11 -4.62 24.15
CA LYS A 256 36.90 -5.60 23.38
C LYS A 256 38.27 -5.06 22.97
N ARG A 257 38.33 -3.81 22.49
CA ARG A 257 39.60 -3.18 22.13
C ARG A 257 40.50 -2.94 23.34
N ALA A 258 39.95 -2.55 24.50
CA ALA A 258 40.71 -2.39 25.70
C ALA A 258 41.35 -3.72 26.17
N VAL A 259 40.60 -4.81 26.11
CA VAL A 259 41.13 -6.17 26.42
C VAL A 259 42.24 -6.54 25.44
N GLU A 260 42.07 -6.30 24.15
CA GLU A 260 43.07 -6.58 23.11
C GLU A 260 44.36 -5.77 23.35
N ILE A 261 44.22 -4.48 23.66
CA ILE A 261 45.39 -3.62 23.96
C ILE A 261 46.14 -4.12 25.21
N GLU A 262 45.44 -4.46 26.27
CA GLU A 262 46.07 -4.94 27.49
C GLU A 262 46.73 -6.33 27.32
N THR A 263 46.10 -7.22 26.52
CA THR A 263 46.73 -8.51 26.18
C THR A 263 47.99 -8.32 25.33
N LEU A 264 47.95 -7.45 24.33
CA LEU A 264 49.13 -7.14 23.50
C LEU A 264 50.26 -6.46 24.30
N LYS A 265 49.93 -5.59 25.26
CA LYS A 265 50.92 -5.00 26.16
C LYS A 265 51.57 -6.06 27.03
N ALA A 266 50.73 -6.96 27.66
CA ALA A 266 51.26 -8.03 28.49
C ALA A 266 52.16 -8.98 27.65
N GLU A 267 51.77 -9.29 26.44
CA GLU A 267 52.59 -10.11 25.51
C GLU A 267 53.92 -9.39 25.19
N ALA A 268 53.86 -8.09 24.88
CA ALA A 268 55.05 -7.28 24.58
C ALA A 268 56.01 -7.17 25.77
N GLU A 269 55.51 -7.17 27.00
CA GLU A 269 56.33 -7.19 28.20
C GLU A 269 56.94 -8.57 28.44
N VAL A 270 56.24 -9.66 28.18
CA VAL A 270 56.68 -11.02 28.41
C VAL A 270 57.63 -11.55 27.34
N GLU A 271 57.46 -11.11 26.06
CA GLU A 271 58.24 -11.56 24.92
C GLU A 271 59.76 -11.41 25.15
N PRO A 272 60.30 -10.21 25.56
CA PRO A 272 61.71 -10.04 25.79
C PRO A 272 62.22 -10.92 26.96
N LEU A 273 61.39 -11.13 27.99
CA LEU A 273 61.73 -12.00 29.10
C LEU A 273 61.80 -13.49 28.67
N ARG A 274 60.92 -13.93 27.82
CA ARG A 274 60.98 -15.27 27.21
C ARG A 274 62.21 -15.46 26.33
N ALA A 275 62.51 -14.46 25.51
CA ALA A 275 63.73 -14.48 24.68
C ALA A 275 64.97 -14.55 25.52
N MET A 276 65.07 -13.77 26.61
CA MET A 276 66.19 -13.79 27.56
C MET A 276 66.27 -15.17 28.29
N ALA A 277 65.16 -15.70 28.71
CA ALA A 277 65.13 -17.03 29.36
C ALA A 277 65.58 -18.16 28.39
N ALA A 278 65.19 -18.09 27.14
CA ALA A 278 65.63 -19.01 26.10
C ALA A 278 67.16 -18.93 25.87
N GLN A 279 67.70 -17.70 25.78
CA GLN A 279 69.14 -17.46 25.62
C GLN A 279 69.91 -18.00 26.85
N LEU A 280 69.43 -17.73 28.08
CA LEU A 280 70.08 -18.23 29.29
C LEU A 280 70.02 -19.75 29.37
N ALA A 281 68.93 -20.37 28.95
CA ALA A 281 68.81 -21.84 28.89
C ALA A 281 69.77 -22.46 27.90
N GLU A 282 70.01 -21.81 26.76
CA GLU A 282 70.99 -22.26 25.75
C GLU A 282 72.41 -22.11 26.25
N LEU A 283 72.72 -20.99 26.89
CA LEU A 283 74.03 -20.78 27.51
C LEU A 283 74.30 -21.79 28.63
N LYS A 284 73.30 -22.18 29.40
CA LYS A 284 73.41 -23.22 30.44
C LYS A 284 73.67 -24.61 29.82
N ARG A 285 73.13 -24.92 28.67
CA ARG A 285 73.38 -26.18 27.93
C ARG A 285 74.75 -26.23 27.34
N SER A 286 75.32 -25.09 26.94
CA SER A 286 76.66 -25.03 26.31
C SER A 286 77.85 -25.29 27.24
N GLY A 287 77.61 -25.38 28.58
CA GLY A 287 78.65 -25.76 29.53
C GLY A 287 78.62 -25.05 30.92
N PRO A 288 79.12 -25.67 31.99
CA PRO A 288 79.04 -25.17 33.35
C PRO A 288 79.72 -23.83 33.64
N GLY A 289 80.65 -23.39 32.78
CA GLY A 289 81.38 -22.12 32.95
C GLY A 289 80.81 -20.95 32.11
N VAL A 290 80.02 -21.24 31.05
CA VAL A 290 79.60 -20.24 30.08
C VAL A 290 78.63 -19.22 30.67
N LEU A 291 77.67 -19.71 31.47
CA LEU A 291 76.70 -18.89 32.15
C LEU A 291 77.39 -17.89 33.17
N GLN A 292 78.42 -18.38 33.87
CA GLN A 292 79.17 -17.49 34.84
C GLN A 292 79.94 -16.42 34.09
N MET A 293 80.54 -16.76 32.96
CA MET A 293 81.21 -15.74 32.11
C MET A 293 80.25 -14.68 31.57
N TYR A 294 79.05 -15.12 31.12
CA TYR A 294 78.00 -14.19 30.66
C TYR A 294 77.56 -13.25 31.78
N LEU A 295 77.25 -13.78 32.96
CA LEU A 295 76.87 -12.99 34.14
C LEU A 295 77.97 -12.01 34.56
N ARG A 296 79.24 -12.41 34.47
CA ARG A 296 80.36 -11.56 34.75
C ARG A 296 80.43 -10.41 33.73
N ASN A 297 80.27 -10.70 32.47
CA ASN A 297 80.27 -9.68 31.38
C ASN A 297 79.14 -8.68 31.53
N VAL A 298 77.95 -9.16 31.82
CA VAL A 298 76.79 -8.28 32.05
C VAL A 298 76.97 -7.41 33.28
N ARG A 299 77.52 -7.96 34.39
CA ARG A 299 77.87 -7.15 35.56
C ARG A 299 78.95 -6.11 35.24
N LEU A 300 80.00 -6.43 34.49
CA LEU A 300 80.98 -5.48 34.07
C LEU A 300 80.43 -4.33 33.22
N ALA A 301 79.51 -4.67 32.28
CA ALA A 301 78.82 -3.70 31.48
C ALA A 301 77.86 -2.78 32.28
N LEU A 302 77.23 -3.30 33.33
CA LEU A 302 76.46 -2.51 34.28
C LEU A 302 77.34 -1.58 35.10
N TYR A 303 78.45 -2.06 35.59
CA TYR A 303 79.38 -1.23 36.37
C TYR A 303 79.99 -0.07 35.53
N THR A 304 80.21 -0.29 34.26
CA THR A 304 80.71 0.81 33.33
C THR A 304 79.65 1.87 33.09
N LYS A 305 78.36 1.51 33.21
CA LYS A 305 77.22 2.44 33.04
C LYS A 305 76.76 3.05 34.36
N ALA A 306 77.15 2.52 35.52
CA ALA A 306 76.67 3.00 36.80
C ALA A 306 77.37 4.29 37.21
N ARG A 307 76.67 5.35 37.51
CA ARG A 307 77.16 6.62 38.03
C ARG A 307 77.68 6.54 39.46
N ASN A 308 77.15 5.67 40.28
CA ASN A 308 77.53 5.43 41.66
C ASN A 308 77.49 3.91 41.95
N ALA A 309 78.55 3.38 42.49
CA ALA A 309 78.68 2.01 43.00
C ALA A 309 78.80 2.02 44.53
N VAL A 310 77.84 1.40 45.21
CA VAL A 310 77.93 1.19 46.66
C VAL A 310 78.45 -0.22 46.91
N LEU A 311 79.62 -0.37 47.48
CA LEU A 311 80.21 -1.64 47.89
C LEU A 311 79.85 -1.92 49.32
N GLU A 312 78.94 -2.88 49.55
CA GLU A 312 78.64 -3.44 50.88
C GLU A 312 79.70 -4.51 51.19
N MET A 313 80.64 -4.18 52.05
CA MET A 313 81.58 -5.21 52.57
C MET A 313 80.83 -6.07 53.60
N LYS A 314 80.58 -7.31 53.24
CA LYS A 314 80.11 -8.33 54.17
C LYS A 314 81.27 -8.68 55.12
N ARG A 315 81.11 -8.32 56.42
CA ARG A 315 81.92 -8.83 57.48
C ARG A 315 81.71 -10.29 57.78
#